data_feb779332ebb20f067ba5a4bdf5ce6ab
#
_entry.id   feb779332ebb20f067ba5a4bdf5ce6ab
#
_cell.length_a   1.000
_cell.length_b   1.000
_cell.length_c   1.000
_cell.angle_alpha   90.00
_cell.angle_beta   90.00
_cell.angle_gamma   90.00
#
_symmetry.space_group_name_H-M   'P 1'
#
loop_
_entity.id
_entity.type
_entity.pdbx_description
1 polymer ?
#
loop_
_entity_poly.entity_id
_entity_poly.type
_entity_poly.pdbx_seq_one_letter_code
_entity_poly.pdbx_strand_id
1 'polypeptide(L)'
;VFNQNKFIEVMFHTNEYMKGSYTKYSSDIGLFLKDEDKIQLNFPYKDCVLVGGMDKEDDKVNLEVFYNEILEKDKINKLFEPKVFHNIKKYSYHKNLAEDDKLDNPNNIQVDSEIDKIEFDTIIEEDGIEKQKLKDNLLIKGNNLLGLHSIARKLSGSIDVIYIDPPYYFNEIKQEDTFQYNSNFKLSTWLTFMKNRLEIAKELLSENGTIIIQNGIDAIGEFKLLSDEIFNKNNLISLVTIKTKEPGGFIAG
;
A
#
# COMPACT_ATOMS: atom_id res chain seq x y z
N VAL A 1 -35.43 11.26 -15.47
CA VAL A 1 -35.77 12.09 -14.29
C VAL A 1 -34.49 12.22 -13.49
N PHE A 2 -34.01 13.45 -13.30
CA PHE A 2 -32.81 13.74 -12.53
C PHE A 2 -33.06 13.37 -11.07
N ASN A 3 -32.26 12.43 -10.55
CA ASN A 3 -32.35 12.04 -9.15
C ASN A 3 -31.45 12.95 -8.30
N GLN A 4 -32.09 13.98 -7.73
CA GLN A 4 -31.40 15.01 -6.95
C GLN A 4 -30.70 14.43 -5.70
N ASN A 5 -31.28 13.41 -5.06
CA ASN A 5 -30.68 12.79 -3.89
C ASN A 5 -29.40 12.03 -4.26
N LYS A 6 -29.42 11.28 -5.36
CA LYS A 6 -28.24 10.55 -5.84
C LYS A 6 -27.14 11.50 -6.36
N PHE A 7 -27.53 12.62 -6.97
CA PHE A 7 -26.58 13.66 -7.36
C PHE A 7 -25.95 14.34 -6.15
N ILE A 8 -26.77 14.64 -5.15
CA ILE A 8 -26.29 15.18 -3.88
C ILE A 8 -25.35 14.20 -3.19
N GLU A 9 -25.70 12.92 -3.12
CA GLU A 9 -24.89 11.87 -2.53
C GLU A 9 -23.51 11.76 -3.21
N VAL A 10 -23.47 11.74 -4.55
CA VAL A 10 -22.21 11.72 -5.32
C VAL A 10 -21.41 13.00 -5.12
N MET A 11 -22.06 14.16 -5.12
CA MET A 11 -21.37 15.44 -4.91
C MET A 11 -20.87 15.60 -3.47
N PHE A 12 -21.53 14.98 -2.50
CA PHE A 12 -21.10 15.02 -1.11
C PHE A 12 -19.83 14.19 -0.86
N HIS A 13 -19.71 13.02 -1.47
CA HIS A 13 -18.50 12.22 -1.35
C HIS A 13 -17.27 12.88 -1.98
N THR A 14 -17.47 13.69 -3.04
CA THR A 14 -16.35 14.34 -3.74
C THR A 14 -16.06 15.76 -3.25
N ASN A 15 -16.97 16.40 -2.51
CA ASN A 15 -16.86 17.81 -2.13
C ASN A 15 -17.34 18.12 -0.70
N GLU A 16 -17.23 17.18 0.22
CA GLU A 16 -17.59 17.42 1.62
C GLU A 16 -16.91 18.67 2.21
N TYR A 17 -15.68 18.92 1.77
CA TYR A 17 -14.90 20.08 2.18
C TYR A 17 -15.38 21.42 1.60
N MET A 18 -16.02 21.42 0.42
CA MET A 18 -16.43 22.66 -0.27
C MET A 18 -17.78 23.20 0.13
N LYS A 19 -18.62 22.42 0.82
CA LYS A 19 -19.99 22.83 1.17
C LYS A 19 -20.14 23.51 2.52
N GLY A 20 -19.04 23.74 3.20
CA GLY A 20 -19.03 24.48 4.44
C GLY A 20 -19.64 23.73 5.62
N SER A 21 -19.55 24.38 6.75
CA SER A 21 -19.83 23.83 8.08
C SER A 21 -21.27 23.39 8.36
N TYR A 22 -22.15 23.52 7.39
CA TYR A 22 -23.59 23.25 7.57
C TYR A 22 -24.08 21.97 6.88
N THR A 23 -23.22 21.30 6.14
CA THR A 23 -23.58 20.07 5.46
C THR A 23 -23.55 18.90 6.45
N LYS A 24 -24.61 18.13 6.47
CA LYS A 24 -24.70 16.95 7.32
C LYS A 24 -23.75 15.86 6.82
N TYR A 25 -22.82 15.45 7.65
CA TYR A 25 -21.79 14.49 7.29
C TYR A 25 -22.35 13.06 7.18
N SER A 26 -23.24 12.68 8.08
CA SER A 26 -23.87 11.37 8.08
C SER A 26 -25.33 11.49 8.42
N SER A 27 -26.19 10.80 7.66
CA SER A 27 -27.62 10.73 7.93
C SER A 27 -27.91 10.07 9.29
N ASP A 28 -27.03 9.20 9.74
CA ASP A 28 -27.29 8.35 10.91
C ASP A 28 -26.90 9.03 12.23
N ILE A 29 -25.92 9.94 12.20
CA ILE A 29 -25.39 10.57 13.41
C ILE A 29 -25.81 12.03 13.58
N GLY A 30 -26.31 12.66 12.55
CA GLY A 30 -26.78 14.04 12.59
C GLY A 30 -25.71 15.11 12.81
N LEU A 31 -24.43 14.75 12.69
CA LEU A 31 -23.29 15.63 12.85
C LEU A 31 -23.03 16.46 11.59
N PHE A 32 -22.55 17.68 11.78
CA PHE A 32 -22.07 18.54 10.71
C PHE A 32 -20.55 18.49 10.65
N LEU A 33 -19.96 18.72 9.47
CA LEU A 33 -18.50 18.75 9.29
C LEU A 33 -17.79 19.69 10.28
N LYS A 34 -18.43 20.81 10.64
CA LYS A 34 -17.90 21.76 11.63
C LYS A 34 -17.80 21.17 13.03
N ASP A 35 -18.61 20.17 13.33
CA ASP A 35 -18.67 19.53 14.66
C ASP A 35 -17.67 18.37 14.76
N GLU A 36 -17.01 18.02 13.64
CA GLU A 36 -15.97 17.03 13.57
C GLU A 36 -14.61 17.71 13.35
N ASP A 37 -13.70 17.61 14.29
CA ASP A 37 -12.30 18.04 14.17
C ASP A 37 -11.49 17.15 13.18
N LYS A 38 -12.12 16.71 12.09
CA LYS A 38 -11.48 15.88 11.08
C LYS A 38 -11.06 16.73 9.91
N ILE A 39 -9.76 16.80 9.70
CA ILE A 39 -9.17 17.33 8.47
C ILE A 39 -9.10 16.19 7.48
N GLN A 40 -9.74 16.36 6.32
CA GLN A 40 -9.60 15.42 5.21
C GLN A 40 -8.71 16.01 4.13
N LEU A 41 -7.77 15.18 3.66
CA LEU A 41 -6.93 15.54 2.54
C LEU A 41 -7.71 15.36 1.23
N ASN A 42 -7.90 16.42 0.47
CA ASN A 42 -8.52 16.35 -0.86
C ASN A 42 -7.47 16.60 -1.94
N PHE A 43 -7.39 15.69 -2.90
CA PHE A 43 -6.47 15.78 -4.04
C PHE A 43 -7.09 15.13 -5.29
N PRO A 44 -6.67 15.51 -6.50
CA PRO A 44 -7.12 14.87 -7.74
C PRO A 44 -6.92 13.36 -7.71
N TYR A 45 -7.92 12.61 -8.18
CA TYR A 45 -7.92 11.13 -8.26
C TYR A 45 -7.92 10.40 -6.91
N LYS A 46 -8.28 11.09 -5.81
CA LYS A 46 -8.41 10.45 -4.49
C LYS A 46 -9.40 9.28 -4.51
N ASP A 47 -10.46 9.39 -5.29
CA ASP A 47 -11.54 8.42 -5.50
C ASP A 47 -11.24 7.45 -6.65
N CYS A 48 -9.98 7.21 -6.92
CA CYS A 48 -9.54 6.35 -8.02
C CYS A 48 -8.54 5.29 -7.56
N VAL A 49 -8.51 4.22 -8.35
CA VAL A 49 -7.44 3.21 -8.30
C VAL A 49 -6.48 3.46 -9.44
N LEU A 50 -5.19 3.62 -9.12
CA LEU A 50 -4.12 3.77 -10.09
C LEU A 50 -3.63 2.40 -10.55
N VAL A 51 -3.73 2.15 -11.85
CA VAL A 51 -3.25 0.93 -12.51
C VAL A 51 -2.11 1.30 -13.47
N GLY A 52 -0.91 0.83 -13.18
CA GLY A 52 0.29 1.12 -13.96
C GLY A 52 1.05 2.37 -13.50
N GLY A 53 2.01 2.81 -14.30
CA GLY A 53 2.82 4.01 -14.02
C GLY A 53 3.94 3.81 -13.00
N MET A 54 4.25 2.55 -12.64
CA MET A 54 5.27 2.27 -11.61
C MET A 54 6.67 2.09 -12.18
N ASP A 55 6.79 1.70 -13.43
CA ASP A 55 8.07 1.49 -14.10
C ASP A 55 8.49 2.75 -14.87
N LYS A 56 9.79 2.99 -15.02
CA LYS A 56 10.31 4.12 -15.82
C LYS A 56 9.90 4.07 -17.29
N GLU A 57 9.64 2.90 -17.82
CA GLU A 57 9.14 2.75 -19.17
C GLU A 57 7.70 3.23 -19.30
N ASP A 58 6.89 3.00 -18.27
CA ASP A 58 5.53 3.49 -18.19
C ASP A 58 5.45 5.02 -18.10
N ASP A 59 6.41 5.66 -17.38
CA ASP A 59 6.49 7.11 -17.25
C ASP A 59 6.73 7.79 -18.61
N LYS A 60 7.55 7.20 -19.48
CA LYS A 60 7.84 7.73 -20.83
C LYS A 60 6.60 7.73 -21.75
N VAL A 61 5.63 6.89 -21.48
CA VAL A 61 4.43 6.69 -22.31
C VAL A 61 3.17 7.27 -21.66
N ASN A 62 3.30 7.88 -20.48
CA ASN A 62 2.18 8.42 -19.67
C ASN A 62 1.06 7.40 -19.46
N LEU A 63 1.39 6.16 -19.14
CA LEU A 63 0.43 5.06 -18.91
C LEU A 63 -0.20 5.10 -17.50
N GLU A 64 -0.42 6.28 -16.95
CA GLU A 64 -1.22 6.43 -15.73
C GLU A 64 -2.69 6.20 -16.07
N VAL A 65 -3.22 5.05 -15.71
CA VAL A 65 -4.64 4.73 -15.89
C VAL A 65 -5.31 4.73 -14.54
N PHE A 66 -6.31 5.59 -14.37
CA PHE A 66 -7.12 5.70 -13.16
C PHE A 66 -8.51 5.13 -13.40
N TYR A 67 -8.96 4.24 -12.54
CA TYR A 67 -10.33 3.77 -12.49
C TYR A 67 -11.07 4.44 -11.33
N ASN A 68 -12.17 5.14 -11.62
CA ASN A 68 -12.99 5.74 -10.55
C ASN A 68 -13.71 4.64 -9.75
N GLU A 69 -13.60 4.69 -8.42
CA GLU A 69 -14.11 3.67 -7.51
C GLU A 69 -15.63 3.46 -7.58
N ILE A 70 -16.39 4.50 -7.92
CA ILE A 70 -17.84 4.45 -8.02
C ILE A 70 -18.28 4.11 -9.45
N LEU A 71 -17.72 4.80 -10.44
CA LEU A 71 -18.15 4.68 -11.84
C LEU A 71 -17.67 3.40 -12.51
N GLU A 72 -16.52 2.90 -12.10
CA GLU A 72 -15.86 1.74 -12.71
C GLU A 72 -15.71 0.57 -11.72
N LYS A 73 -16.59 0.51 -10.74
CA LYS A 73 -16.55 -0.50 -9.67
C LYS A 73 -16.41 -1.93 -10.18
N ASP A 74 -17.12 -2.29 -11.24
CA ASP A 74 -17.05 -3.63 -11.82
C ASP A 74 -15.67 -3.94 -12.41
N LYS A 75 -15.01 -2.95 -13.02
CA LYS A 75 -13.66 -3.10 -13.53
C LYS A 75 -12.64 -3.24 -12.38
N ILE A 76 -12.81 -2.46 -11.32
CA ILE A 76 -11.97 -2.51 -10.12
C ILE A 76 -12.14 -3.87 -9.45
N ASN A 77 -13.37 -4.37 -9.29
CA ASN A 77 -13.62 -5.68 -8.71
C ASN A 77 -12.88 -6.78 -9.50
N LYS A 78 -12.98 -6.78 -10.83
CA LYS A 78 -12.23 -7.72 -11.68
C LYS A 78 -10.72 -7.55 -11.58
N LEU A 79 -10.23 -6.32 -11.45
CA LEU A 79 -8.81 -6.04 -11.26
C LEU A 79 -8.29 -6.66 -9.96
N PHE A 80 -9.07 -6.58 -8.89
CA PHE A 80 -8.70 -7.05 -7.55
C PHE A 80 -9.12 -8.49 -7.24
N GLU A 81 -9.79 -9.18 -8.18
CA GLU A 81 -9.96 -10.62 -8.06
C GLU A 81 -8.61 -11.30 -7.85
N PRO A 82 -8.52 -12.30 -6.96
CA PRO A 82 -7.30 -13.04 -6.71
C PRO A 82 -6.69 -13.58 -8.01
N LYS A 83 -5.43 -13.30 -8.24
CA LYS A 83 -4.70 -13.77 -9.42
C LYS A 83 -4.05 -15.11 -9.16
N VAL A 84 -3.94 -15.90 -10.21
CA VAL A 84 -3.19 -17.15 -10.17
C VAL A 84 -1.69 -16.82 -10.23
N PHE A 85 -0.94 -17.33 -9.28
CA PHE A 85 0.51 -17.25 -9.30
C PHE A 85 1.07 -18.31 -10.27
N HIS A 86 2.05 -17.91 -11.07
CA HIS A 86 2.75 -18.79 -12.02
C HIS A 86 4.21 -18.96 -11.60
N ASN A 87 4.83 -20.04 -12.07
CA ASN A 87 6.24 -20.32 -11.82
C ASN A 87 6.57 -20.35 -10.31
N ILE A 88 5.72 -21.00 -9.53
CA ILE A 88 5.94 -21.14 -8.10
C ILE A 88 7.06 -22.12 -7.88
N LYS A 89 8.11 -21.68 -7.18
CA LYS A 89 9.30 -22.50 -6.86
C LYS A 89 9.50 -22.52 -5.37
N LYS A 90 9.81 -23.70 -4.84
CA LYS A 90 10.23 -23.85 -3.46
C LYS A 90 11.76 -23.88 -3.40
N TYR A 91 12.30 -23.08 -2.50
CA TYR A 91 13.71 -22.98 -2.25
C TYR A 91 13.99 -23.41 -0.81
N SER A 92 14.97 -24.29 -0.63
CA SER A 92 15.44 -24.65 0.69
C SER A 92 16.90 -24.26 0.87
N TYR A 93 17.22 -23.89 2.10
CA TYR A 93 18.59 -23.61 2.50
C TYR A 93 19.22 -24.90 3.00
N HIS A 94 20.25 -25.36 2.32
CA HIS A 94 21.06 -26.52 2.73
C HIS A 94 22.41 -26.06 3.29
N LYS A 95 22.59 -26.22 4.60
CA LYS A 95 23.87 -25.91 5.23
C LYS A 95 24.89 -26.94 4.81
N ASN A 96 25.81 -26.59 3.92
CA ASN A 96 26.96 -27.41 3.63
C ASN A 96 27.95 -27.32 4.80
N LEU A 97 28.05 -28.40 5.60
CA LEU A 97 28.91 -28.48 6.78
C LEU A 97 30.42 -28.43 6.48
N ALA A 98 30.81 -28.35 5.22
CA ALA A 98 32.21 -28.44 4.78
C ALA A 98 32.87 -27.10 4.39
N GLU A 99 32.13 -26.03 4.26
CA GLU A 99 32.65 -24.71 3.88
C GLU A 99 32.17 -23.64 4.82
N ASP A 100 33.09 -22.77 5.21
CA ASP A 100 32.92 -21.61 6.11
C ASP A 100 31.51 -21.04 6.26
N ASP A 101 31.13 -20.88 7.52
CA ASP A 101 29.85 -20.40 8.10
C ASP A 101 29.35 -19.03 7.59
N LYS A 102 29.49 -18.68 6.31
CA LYS A 102 28.91 -17.48 5.75
C LYS A 102 27.46 -17.74 5.34
N LEU A 103 26.54 -17.16 6.09
CA LEU A 103 25.11 -17.16 5.81
C LEU A 103 24.77 -16.68 4.38
N ASP A 104 25.70 -16.01 3.69
CA ASP A 104 25.50 -15.36 2.40
C ASP A 104 26.03 -16.18 1.20
N ASN A 105 26.31 -17.47 1.38
CA ASN A 105 26.78 -18.28 0.25
C ASN A 105 25.56 -18.67 -0.64
N PRO A 106 25.42 -18.11 -1.86
CA PRO A 106 24.29 -18.40 -2.74
C PRO A 106 24.21 -19.87 -3.17
N ASN A 107 25.31 -20.63 -3.05
CA ASN A 107 25.33 -22.06 -3.38
C ASN A 107 24.55 -22.92 -2.36
N ASN A 108 24.22 -22.36 -1.19
CA ASN A 108 23.44 -23.06 -0.17
C ASN A 108 21.91 -22.97 -0.44
N ILE A 109 21.49 -22.23 -1.45
CA ILE A 109 20.09 -22.11 -1.83
C ILE A 109 19.84 -22.99 -3.05
N GLN A 110 18.99 -23.99 -2.90
CA GLN A 110 18.63 -24.89 -3.99
C GLN A 110 17.14 -24.83 -4.26
N VAL A 111 16.76 -25.02 -5.53
CA VAL A 111 15.37 -25.21 -5.93
C VAL A 111 15.00 -26.64 -5.67
N ASP A 112 14.15 -26.88 -4.67
CA ASP A 112 13.73 -28.25 -4.32
C ASP A 112 12.72 -28.80 -5.32
N SER A 113 11.76 -27.97 -5.72
CA SER A 113 10.66 -28.39 -6.60
C SER A 113 9.93 -27.21 -7.21
N GLU A 114 9.29 -27.43 -8.35
CA GLU A 114 8.17 -26.62 -8.78
C GLU A 114 6.93 -27.08 -8.03
N ILE A 115 6.15 -26.15 -7.47
CA ILE A 115 4.93 -26.45 -6.75
C ILE A 115 3.74 -25.76 -7.44
N ASP A 116 2.59 -26.41 -7.39
CA ASP A 116 1.39 -25.92 -8.10
C ASP A 116 0.66 -24.84 -7.31
N LYS A 117 0.88 -24.76 -6.00
CA LYS A 117 0.14 -23.84 -5.12
C LYS A 117 0.95 -23.44 -3.88
N ILE A 118 0.60 -22.29 -3.34
CA ILE A 118 1.07 -21.81 -2.04
C ILE A 118 0.33 -22.61 -0.95
N GLU A 119 1.07 -23.14 0.03
CA GLU A 119 0.52 -23.91 1.14
C GLU A 119 0.24 -23.03 2.35
N PHE A 120 -0.90 -23.29 2.99
CA PHE A 120 -1.32 -22.64 4.23
C PHE A 120 -1.63 -23.69 5.27
N ASP A 121 -1.26 -23.40 6.52
CA ASP A 121 -1.73 -24.11 7.70
C ASP A 121 -2.95 -23.39 8.27
N THR A 122 -3.93 -24.16 8.75
CA THR A 122 -5.05 -23.59 9.52
C THR A 122 -4.69 -23.62 10.99
N ILE A 123 -4.68 -22.46 11.63
CA ILE A 123 -4.51 -22.34 13.07
C ILE A 123 -5.83 -21.92 13.71
N ILE A 124 -6.10 -22.43 14.90
CA ILE A 124 -7.26 -22.03 15.71
C ILE A 124 -6.74 -21.18 16.85
N GLU A 125 -7.18 -19.94 16.92
CA GLU A 125 -6.82 -19.02 18.01
C GLU A 125 -7.59 -19.38 19.30
N GLU A 126 -7.19 -18.80 20.43
CA GLU A 126 -7.78 -19.05 21.75
C GLU A 126 -9.29 -18.73 21.80
N ASP A 127 -9.77 -17.83 20.96
CA ASP A 127 -11.18 -17.47 20.79
C ASP A 127 -11.97 -18.43 19.89
N GLY A 128 -11.30 -19.44 19.34
CA GLY A 128 -11.91 -20.43 18.44
C GLY A 128 -12.00 -19.99 16.98
N ILE A 129 -11.42 -18.84 16.61
CA ILE A 129 -11.40 -18.35 15.23
C ILE A 129 -10.33 -19.09 14.44
N GLU A 130 -10.71 -19.62 13.27
CA GLU A 130 -9.79 -20.23 12.34
C GLU A 130 -9.08 -19.15 11.52
N LYS A 131 -7.73 -19.15 11.55
CA LYS A 131 -6.89 -18.31 10.72
C LYS A 131 -6.00 -19.13 9.82
N GLN A 132 -5.70 -18.55 8.65
CA GLN A 132 -4.74 -19.15 7.71
C GLN A 132 -3.36 -18.56 7.98
N LYS A 133 -2.35 -19.40 8.08
CA LYS A 133 -0.94 -19.03 8.22
C LYS A 133 -0.15 -19.61 7.06
N LEU A 134 0.76 -18.82 6.52
CA LEU A 134 1.72 -19.32 5.53
C LEU A 134 2.61 -20.40 6.16
N LYS A 135 2.73 -21.53 5.49
CA LYS A 135 3.59 -22.62 5.92
C LYS A 135 5.06 -22.29 5.73
N ASP A 136 5.37 -21.61 4.64
CA ASP A 136 6.73 -21.22 4.26
C ASP A 136 6.80 -19.70 4.04
N ASN A 137 8.01 -19.13 4.01
CA ASN A 137 8.21 -17.75 3.58
C ASN A 137 7.82 -17.57 2.12
N LEU A 138 7.25 -16.43 1.77
CA LEU A 138 6.73 -16.16 0.45
C LEU A 138 7.42 -14.94 -0.17
N LEU A 139 7.94 -15.10 -1.39
CA LEU A 139 8.44 -14.01 -2.22
C LEU A 139 7.56 -13.92 -3.48
N ILE A 140 6.81 -12.82 -3.62
CA ILE A 140 5.96 -12.57 -4.78
C ILE A 140 6.63 -11.52 -5.68
N LYS A 141 6.87 -11.87 -6.94
CA LYS A 141 7.37 -10.93 -7.96
C LYS A 141 6.22 -10.49 -8.86
N GLY A 142 6.00 -9.18 -8.96
CA GLY A 142 4.97 -8.61 -9.82
C GLY A 142 4.43 -7.28 -9.29
N ASN A 143 3.30 -6.84 -9.84
CA ASN A 143 2.59 -5.67 -9.35
C ASN A 143 2.11 -5.91 -7.91
N ASN A 144 2.67 -5.17 -6.96
CA ASN A 144 2.40 -5.39 -5.53
C ASN A 144 0.94 -5.11 -5.15
N LEU A 145 0.23 -4.19 -5.81
CA LEU A 145 -1.18 -3.95 -5.53
C LEU A 145 -2.01 -5.21 -5.84
N LEU A 146 -1.79 -5.81 -7.01
CA LEU A 146 -2.48 -7.04 -7.39
C LEU A 146 -2.04 -8.23 -6.53
N GLY A 147 -0.76 -8.29 -6.17
CA GLY A 147 -0.22 -9.30 -5.26
C GLY A 147 -0.88 -9.24 -3.89
N LEU A 148 -0.98 -8.06 -3.29
CA LEU A 148 -1.62 -7.84 -2.00
C LEU A 148 -3.09 -8.26 -2.02
N HIS A 149 -3.87 -7.82 -3.00
CA HIS A 149 -5.27 -8.25 -3.14
C HIS A 149 -5.41 -9.76 -3.36
N SER A 150 -4.45 -10.39 -4.02
CA SER A 150 -4.48 -11.85 -4.25
C SER A 150 -4.28 -12.66 -2.97
N ILE A 151 -3.45 -12.18 -2.04
CA ILE A 151 -3.22 -12.84 -0.75
C ILE A 151 -4.22 -12.42 0.34
N ALA A 152 -4.84 -11.25 0.22
CA ALA A 152 -5.73 -10.71 1.24
C ALA A 152 -6.88 -11.65 1.58
N ARG A 153 -7.42 -12.36 0.60
CA ARG A 153 -8.49 -13.36 0.82
C ARG A 153 -8.11 -14.43 1.86
N LYS A 154 -6.81 -14.72 2.00
CA LYS A 154 -6.30 -15.76 2.91
C LYS A 154 -5.69 -15.19 4.18
N LEU A 155 -5.14 -13.99 4.09
CA LEU A 155 -4.34 -13.38 5.15
C LEU A 155 -4.95 -12.10 5.74
N SER A 156 -6.23 -11.79 5.45
CA SER A 156 -6.95 -10.67 6.07
C SER A 156 -6.88 -10.80 7.60
N GLY A 157 -6.50 -9.72 8.27
CA GLY A 157 -6.40 -9.67 9.73
C GLY A 157 -5.33 -10.58 10.36
N SER A 158 -4.34 -11.06 9.57
CA SER A 158 -3.37 -12.06 10.04
C SER A 158 -1.92 -11.58 10.07
N ILE A 159 -1.64 -10.37 9.60
CA ILE A 159 -0.28 -9.84 9.52
C ILE A 159 0.01 -8.94 10.72
N ASP A 160 0.99 -9.31 11.53
CA ASP A 160 1.33 -8.56 12.75
C ASP A 160 2.22 -7.35 12.45
N VAL A 161 3.09 -7.44 11.46
CA VAL A 161 3.99 -6.34 11.08
C VAL A 161 4.04 -6.19 9.57
N ILE A 162 3.78 -4.97 9.10
CA ILE A 162 4.01 -4.57 7.71
C ILE A 162 5.11 -3.51 7.70
N TYR A 163 6.18 -3.74 6.95
CA TYR A 163 7.22 -2.75 6.69
C TYR A 163 7.26 -2.43 5.22
N ILE A 164 7.20 -1.14 4.88
CA ILE A 164 7.25 -0.67 3.50
C ILE A 164 8.26 0.46 3.32
N ASP A 165 9.01 0.37 2.22
CA ASP A 165 9.89 1.40 1.69
C ASP A 165 9.43 1.70 0.26
N PRO A 166 8.41 2.57 0.10
CA PRO A 166 7.80 2.85 -1.20
C PRO A 166 8.67 3.78 -2.05
N PRO A 167 8.35 3.97 -3.34
CA PRO A 167 8.89 5.08 -4.10
C PRO A 167 8.62 6.40 -3.39
N TYR A 168 9.67 7.20 -3.11
CA TYR A 168 9.50 8.48 -2.45
C TYR A 168 8.97 9.53 -3.42
N TYR A 169 8.12 10.41 -2.92
CA TYR A 169 7.80 11.63 -3.61
C TYR A 169 8.93 12.63 -3.45
N PHE A 170 9.24 13.37 -4.52
CA PHE A 170 10.21 14.45 -4.53
C PHE A 170 9.56 15.71 -5.12
N ASN A 171 9.74 16.85 -4.45
CA ASN A 171 9.26 18.14 -4.93
C ASN A 171 9.96 18.60 -6.21
N GLU A 172 11.22 18.19 -6.40
CA GLU A 172 12.02 18.52 -7.56
C GLU A 172 12.27 17.28 -8.41
N ILE A 173 12.13 17.44 -9.73
CA ILE A 173 12.44 16.38 -10.69
C ILE A 173 13.94 16.11 -10.65
N LYS A 174 14.33 14.90 -10.32
CA LYS A 174 15.74 14.48 -10.35
C LYS A 174 16.17 14.24 -11.79
N GLN A 175 17.07 15.08 -12.30
CA GLN A 175 17.61 14.95 -13.65
C GLN A 175 18.49 13.70 -13.82
N GLU A 176 19.20 13.29 -12.77
CA GLU A 176 20.01 12.07 -12.72
C GLU A 176 19.32 11.05 -11.78
N ASP A 177 18.27 10.43 -12.29
CA ASP A 177 17.55 9.43 -11.52
C ASP A 177 18.16 8.05 -11.74
N THR A 178 18.77 7.52 -10.67
CA THR A 178 19.38 6.17 -10.65
C THR A 178 18.42 5.07 -10.26
N PHE A 179 17.18 5.41 -9.88
CA PHE A 179 16.19 4.42 -9.48
C PHE A 179 15.63 3.64 -10.69
N GLN A 180 15.30 2.39 -10.49
CA GLN A 180 14.70 1.53 -11.52
C GLN A 180 13.18 1.70 -11.63
N TYR A 181 12.57 2.44 -10.69
CA TYR A 181 11.13 2.74 -10.63
C TYR A 181 10.87 4.21 -10.94
N ASN A 182 9.60 4.55 -11.21
CA ASN A 182 9.17 5.93 -11.41
C ASN A 182 9.36 6.75 -10.12
N SER A 183 10.25 7.73 -10.15
CA SER A 183 10.50 8.68 -9.05
C SER A 183 9.98 10.09 -9.35
N ASN A 184 9.35 10.30 -10.51
CA ASN A 184 8.83 11.59 -10.96
C ASN A 184 7.30 11.67 -10.84
N PHE A 185 6.72 11.02 -9.86
CA PHE A 185 5.28 11.10 -9.61
C PHE A 185 4.84 12.55 -9.36
N LYS A 186 3.71 12.92 -9.95
CA LYS A 186 2.96 14.08 -9.44
C LYS A 186 2.41 13.76 -8.05
N LEU A 187 2.31 14.76 -7.17
CA LEU A 187 1.87 14.55 -5.80
C LEU A 187 0.53 13.79 -5.73
N SER A 188 -0.45 14.18 -6.54
CA SER A 188 -1.76 13.53 -6.56
C SER A 188 -1.70 12.06 -7.00
N THR A 189 -0.87 11.75 -8.01
CA THR A 189 -0.66 10.37 -8.48
C THR A 189 0.01 9.54 -7.40
N TRP A 190 1.05 10.08 -6.75
CA TRP A 190 1.75 9.42 -5.66
C TRP A 190 0.83 9.15 -4.46
N LEU A 191 0.01 10.12 -4.08
CA LEU A 191 -0.97 9.95 -3.00
C LEU A 191 -2.00 8.87 -3.34
N THR A 192 -2.50 8.82 -4.59
CA THR A 192 -3.41 7.75 -5.05
C THR A 192 -2.71 6.40 -5.02
N PHE A 193 -1.45 6.33 -5.49
CA PHE A 193 -0.63 5.13 -5.45
C PHE A 193 -0.48 4.60 -4.02
N MET A 194 -0.18 5.48 -3.06
CA MET A 194 -0.05 5.13 -1.66
C MET A 194 -1.38 4.73 -1.02
N LYS A 195 -2.45 5.52 -1.27
CA LYS A 195 -3.80 5.23 -0.76
C LYS A 195 -4.21 3.80 -1.07
N ASN A 196 -4.20 3.40 -2.33
CA ASN A 196 -4.66 2.07 -2.73
C ASN A 196 -3.91 0.93 -2.03
N ARG A 197 -2.62 1.13 -1.73
CA ARG A 197 -1.78 0.14 -1.04
C ARG A 197 -1.96 0.13 0.46
N LEU A 198 -2.15 1.30 1.05
CA LEU A 198 -2.40 1.42 2.49
C LEU A 198 -3.77 0.87 2.88
N GLU A 199 -4.78 1.03 2.03
CA GLU A 199 -6.11 0.47 2.25
C GLU A 199 -6.06 -1.06 2.33
N ILE A 200 -5.42 -1.72 1.36
CA ILE A 200 -5.27 -3.18 1.40
C ILE A 200 -4.31 -3.63 2.51
N ALA A 201 -3.28 -2.84 2.83
CA ALA A 201 -2.39 -3.13 3.96
C ALA A 201 -3.15 -3.12 5.29
N LYS A 202 -4.09 -2.17 5.47
CA LYS A 202 -4.95 -2.13 6.65
C LYS A 202 -5.82 -3.38 6.76
N GLU A 203 -6.35 -3.88 5.65
CA GLU A 203 -7.15 -5.12 5.64
C GLU A 203 -6.32 -6.34 6.06
N LEU A 204 -5.03 -6.36 5.69
CA LEU A 204 -4.13 -7.46 6.03
C LEU A 204 -3.67 -7.43 7.50
N LEU A 205 -3.58 -6.25 8.12
CA LEU A 205 -3.11 -6.11 9.50
C LEU A 205 -4.04 -6.83 10.49
N SER A 206 -3.43 -7.54 11.44
CA SER A 206 -4.13 -8.03 12.63
C SER A 206 -4.60 -6.88 13.53
N GLU A 207 -5.48 -7.14 14.47
CA GLU A 207 -6.03 -6.14 15.38
C GLU A 207 -4.94 -5.35 16.13
N ASN A 208 -3.88 -6.04 16.53
CA ASN A 208 -2.71 -5.45 17.21
C ASN A 208 -1.52 -5.23 16.26
N GLY A 209 -1.75 -5.36 14.95
CA GLY A 209 -0.70 -5.25 13.95
C GLY A 209 -0.18 -3.82 13.79
N THR A 210 1.07 -3.70 13.41
CA THR A 210 1.76 -2.42 13.22
C THR A 210 2.26 -2.27 11.80
N ILE A 211 2.03 -1.10 11.21
CA ILE A 211 2.65 -0.74 9.93
C ILE A 211 3.76 0.27 10.14
N ILE A 212 4.92 0.03 9.53
CA ILE A 212 6.09 0.90 9.54
C ILE A 212 6.33 1.35 8.10
N ILE A 213 6.37 2.66 7.89
CA ILE A 213 6.50 3.24 6.56
C ILE A 213 7.72 4.14 6.53
N GLN A 214 8.72 3.76 5.74
CA GLN A 214 9.86 4.61 5.46
C GLN A 214 9.49 5.60 4.35
N ASN A 215 9.79 6.88 4.52
CA ASN A 215 9.49 7.90 3.53
C ASN A 215 10.48 9.06 3.57
N GLY A 216 10.56 9.81 2.48
CA GLY A 216 11.26 11.10 2.44
C GLY A 216 10.50 12.20 3.17
N ILE A 217 11.15 13.34 3.33
CA ILE A 217 10.54 14.51 3.99
C ILE A 217 9.52 15.21 3.09
N ASP A 218 9.68 15.08 1.78
CA ASP A 218 8.75 15.69 0.81
C ASP A 218 7.37 15.04 0.95
N ALA A 219 6.32 15.84 0.92
CA ALA A 219 4.92 15.42 1.11
C ALA A 219 4.62 14.69 2.45
N ILE A 220 5.48 14.81 3.47
CA ILE A 220 5.25 14.15 4.76
C ILE A 220 3.94 14.59 5.42
N GLY A 221 3.56 15.86 5.25
CA GLY A 221 2.31 16.41 5.79
C GLY A 221 1.07 15.78 5.15
N GLU A 222 1.03 15.77 3.82
CA GLU A 222 -0.06 15.18 3.04
C GLU A 222 -0.14 13.67 3.28
N PHE A 223 1.00 13.01 3.34
CA PHE A 223 1.06 11.57 3.60
C PHE A 223 0.58 11.21 5.01
N LYS A 224 0.92 12.03 6.01
CA LYS A 224 0.40 11.85 7.36
C LYS A 224 -1.12 11.98 7.39
N LEU A 225 -1.68 13.02 6.76
CA LEU A 225 -3.14 13.20 6.71
C LEU A 225 -3.83 12.02 6.00
N LEU A 226 -3.28 11.54 4.89
CA LEU A 226 -3.78 10.35 4.20
C LEU A 226 -3.75 9.11 5.11
N SER A 227 -2.64 8.93 5.84
CA SER A 227 -2.50 7.81 6.78
C SER A 227 -3.48 7.92 7.94
N ASP A 228 -3.72 9.13 8.45
CA ASP A 228 -4.70 9.38 9.51
C ASP A 228 -6.14 9.03 9.06
N GLU A 229 -6.49 9.32 7.81
CA GLU A 229 -7.79 8.95 7.24
C GLU A 229 -7.96 7.42 7.16
N ILE A 230 -6.92 6.70 6.75
CA ILE A 230 -6.97 5.26 6.56
C ILE A 230 -6.90 4.52 7.89
N PHE A 231 -5.94 4.85 8.74
CA PHE A 231 -5.64 4.10 9.97
C PHE A 231 -6.22 4.73 11.25
N ASN A 232 -6.83 5.91 11.18
CA ASN A 232 -7.23 6.77 12.29
C ASN A 232 -6.02 7.48 12.97
N LYS A 233 -6.15 8.80 13.14
CA LYS A 233 -5.12 9.65 13.75
C LYS A 233 -4.65 9.21 15.14
N ASN A 234 -5.54 8.56 15.90
CA ASN A 234 -5.23 8.09 17.25
C ASN A 234 -4.33 6.85 17.28
N ASN A 235 -4.16 6.20 16.14
CA ASN A 235 -3.31 5.03 15.98
C ASN A 235 -1.87 5.36 15.55
N LEU A 236 -1.53 6.65 15.41
CA LEU A 236 -0.16 7.05 15.16
C LEU A 236 0.69 6.81 16.41
N ILE A 237 1.60 5.86 16.35
CA ILE A 237 2.51 5.52 17.45
C ILE A 237 3.65 6.53 17.53
N SER A 238 4.34 6.79 16.42
CA SER A 238 5.49 7.69 16.39
C SER A 238 5.83 8.14 14.98
N LEU A 239 6.45 9.32 14.89
CA LEU A 239 7.19 9.79 13.71
C LEU A 239 8.67 9.87 14.08
N VAL A 240 9.49 9.00 13.47
CA VAL A 240 10.93 8.89 13.76
C VAL A 240 11.73 9.50 12.62
N THR A 241 12.55 10.47 12.92
CA THR A 241 13.49 11.05 11.96
C THR A 241 14.83 10.32 12.04
N ILE A 242 15.30 9.80 10.91
CA ILE A 242 16.57 9.09 10.81
C ILE A 242 17.54 9.92 9.96
N LYS A 243 18.72 10.20 10.51
CA LYS A 243 19.83 10.80 9.77
C LYS A 243 20.58 9.68 9.05
N THR A 244 20.48 9.65 7.72
CA THR A 244 21.08 8.56 6.91
C THR A 244 22.50 8.87 6.42
N LYS A 245 22.85 10.15 6.28
CA LYS A 245 24.20 10.61 5.89
C LYS A 245 24.59 11.88 6.64
N GLU A 246 25.85 12.00 6.98
CA GLU A 246 26.40 13.31 7.33
C GLU A 246 26.61 14.15 6.06
N PRO A 247 26.20 15.44 6.04
CA PRO A 247 26.55 16.31 4.94
C PRO A 247 28.08 16.48 4.95
N GLY A 248 28.75 16.03 3.88
CA GLY A 248 30.14 16.38 3.63
C GLY A 248 31.21 15.47 4.21
N GLY A 249 31.09 14.18 4.03
CA GLY A 249 32.25 13.29 4.01
C GLY A 249 32.96 13.40 2.66
N PHE A 250 33.74 14.46 2.42
CA PHE A 250 34.76 14.41 1.40
C PHE A 250 35.77 13.35 1.85
N ILE A 251 35.81 12.23 1.15
CA ILE A 251 36.97 11.36 1.16
C ILE A 251 38.01 12.15 0.37
N ALA A 252 38.92 12.82 1.08
CA ALA A 252 40.15 13.28 0.48
C ALA A 252 40.86 12.04 -0.03
N GLY A 253 41.03 11.93 -1.36
CA GLY A 253 41.78 10.87 -2.03
C GLY A 253 43.28 11.02 -1.80
#